data_b28e1933e8d30d2a11a4fc0c1ade83a5
#
_entry.id   b28e1933e8d30d2a11a4fc0c1ade83a5
#
_cell.length_a   1.000
_cell.length_b   1.000
_cell.length_c   1.000
_cell.angle_alpha   90.00
_cell.angle_beta   90.00
_cell.angle_gamma   90.00
#
_symmetry.space_group_name_H-M   'P 1'
#
loop_
_entity.id
_entity.type
_entity.pdbx_description
1 polymer ?
#
loop_
_entity_poly.entity_id
_entity_poly.type
_entity_poly.pdbx_seq_one_letter_code
_entity_poly.pdbx_strand_id
1 'polypeptide(L)'
;MKKKSVLKSCCRSGATLTSNEECAFVLRQVSPDLQKPQRGFTLIELLVVVLIIGILAAVALPQYQLSVEKARATEALINLRAVNDALEVYWLANGVYPESFEEIDIEKPDNTHSQYSYNRGLFAGITMRSDKEGVRYTIVRMLEHGTWPSSQPNAVCSLPDSVDSVSSLPAKLCKNLCKTSSLYVVWGSGQKGCLFNM
;
A
#
# COMPACT_ATOMS: atom_id res chain seq x y z
N MET A 1 -24.70 5.94 -43.96
CA MET A 1 -24.71 7.12 -44.83
C MET A 1 -23.42 7.30 -45.70
N LYS A 2 -22.50 6.31 -45.76
CA LYS A 2 -21.26 6.41 -46.59
C LYS A 2 -21.36 5.77 -47.99
N LYS A 3 -22.42 5.05 -48.31
CA LYS A 3 -22.59 4.39 -49.64
C LYS A 3 -22.98 5.32 -50.81
N LYS A 4 -23.49 6.51 -50.52
CA LYS A 4 -23.91 7.47 -51.59
C LYS A 4 -22.76 8.33 -52.14
N SER A 5 -21.60 8.44 -51.44
CA SER A 5 -20.47 9.25 -51.89
C SER A 5 -19.56 8.53 -52.86
N VAL A 6 -19.46 7.19 -52.81
CA VAL A 6 -18.61 6.40 -53.70
C VAL A 6 -19.18 6.31 -55.11
N LEU A 7 -20.52 6.23 -55.23
CA LEU A 7 -21.19 6.24 -56.53
C LEU A 7 -21.09 7.55 -57.31
N LYS A 8 -20.89 8.67 -56.62
CA LYS A 8 -20.73 10.00 -57.27
C LYS A 8 -19.31 10.21 -57.82
N SER A 9 -18.32 9.48 -57.30
CA SER A 9 -16.91 9.63 -57.76
C SER A 9 -16.65 8.88 -59.05
N CYS A 10 -17.32 7.78 -59.33
CA CYS A 10 -17.09 6.96 -60.52
C CYS A 10 -17.65 7.61 -61.82
N CYS A 11 -18.69 8.47 -61.70
CA CYS A 11 -19.26 9.17 -62.86
C CYS A 11 -18.60 10.51 -63.20
N ARG A 12 -17.58 10.98 -62.48
CA ARG A 12 -17.01 12.32 -62.62
C ARG A 12 -15.69 12.38 -63.43
N SER A 13 -15.02 11.27 -63.65
CA SER A 13 -13.86 11.21 -64.56
C SER A 13 -14.36 10.79 -65.94
N GLY A 14 -14.43 11.75 -66.85
CA GLY A 14 -14.99 11.62 -68.18
C GLY A 14 -14.30 10.61 -69.12
N ALA A 15 -14.18 9.40 -68.67
CA ALA A 15 -13.81 8.25 -69.50
C ALA A 15 -15.09 7.65 -70.12
N THR A 16 -15.25 7.70 -71.41
CA THR A 16 -16.31 7.07 -72.19
C THR A 16 -16.25 5.55 -72.07
N LEU A 17 -16.88 4.99 -71.02
CA LEU A 17 -17.03 3.55 -70.86
C LEU A 17 -18.25 3.09 -71.66
N THR A 18 -17.99 2.36 -72.73
CA THR A 18 -18.98 1.93 -73.74
C THR A 18 -19.70 0.62 -73.42
N SER A 19 -19.56 0.08 -72.18
CA SER A 19 -20.30 -1.12 -71.80
C SER A 19 -20.67 -1.21 -70.34
N ASN A 20 -21.89 -1.59 -70.07
CA ASN A 20 -22.43 -1.85 -68.72
C ASN A 20 -21.72 -3.01 -67.97
N GLU A 21 -20.86 -3.76 -68.62
CA GLU A 21 -20.13 -4.90 -68.05
C GLU A 21 -18.97 -4.49 -67.17
N GLU A 22 -18.27 -3.40 -67.48
CA GLU A 22 -17.15 -2.97 -66.66
C GLU A 22 -17.55 -2.38 -65.30
N CYS A 23 -18.72 -1.72 -65.24
CA CYS A 23 -19.26 -1.30 -63.95
C CYS A 23 -19.70 -2.52 -63.06
N ALA A 24 -20.17 -3.59 -63.68
CA ALA A 24 -20.52 -4.80 -62.95
C ALA A 24 -19.26 -5.53 -62.43
N PHE A 25 -18.14 -5.48 -63.14
CA PHE A 25 -16.88 -6.09 -62.72
C PHE A 25 -16.27 -5.40 -61.49
N VAL A 26 -16.30 -4.07 -61.41
CA VAL A 26 -15.80 -3.31 -60.28
C VAL A 26 -16.66 -3.53 -59.04
N LEU A 27 -18.01 -3.72 -59.19
CA LEU A 27 -18.89 -4.05 -58.11
C LEU A 27 -18.74 -5.48 -57.55
N ARG A 28 -18.18 -6.39 -58.37
CA ARG A 28 -17.93 -7.79 -57.98
C ARG A 28 -16.65 -7.94 -57.12
N GLN A 29 -15.70 -6.99 -57.21
CA GLN A 29 -14.47 -7.02 -56.44
C GLN A 29 -14.59 -6.35 -55.05
N VAL A 30 -15.69 -5.66 -54.77
CA VAL A 30 -16.03 -5.25 -53.40
C VAL A 30 -16.62 -6.49 -52.72
N SER A 31 -15.78 -7.42 -52.34
CA SER A 31 -16.14 -8.48 -51.43
C SER A 31 -16.90 -7.88 -50.26
N PRO A 32 -18.11 -8.36 -49.91
CA PRO A 32 -18.70 -8.02 -48.65
C PRO A 32 -17.73 -8.55 -47.60
N ASP A 33 -16.99 -7.66 -46.99
CA ASP A 33 -16.21 -7.96 -45.79
C ASP A 33 -17.19 -8.72 -44.87
N LEU A 34 -16.97 -10.01 -44.73
CA LEU A 34 -17.76 -10.85 -43.85
C LEU A 34 -17.50 -10.31 -42.44
N GLN A 35 -18.32 -9.32 -42.07
CA GLN A 35 -18.33 -8.84 -40.68
C GLN A 35 -18.59 -10.08 -39.82
N LYS A 36 -17.49 -10.61 -39.25
CA LYS A 36 -17.59 -11.64 -38.22
C LYS A 36 -18.64 -11.14 -37.23
N PRO A 37 -19.64 -11.94 -36.88
CA PRO A 37 -20.66 -11.52 -35.94
C PRO A 37 -19.93 -11.13 -34.65
N GLN A 38 -19.92 -9.84 -34.38
CA GLN A 38 -19.39 -9.34 -33.11
C GLN A 38 -20.37 -9.82 -32.06
N ARG A 39 -19.94 -10.78 -31.26
CA ARG A 39 -20.71 -11.26 -30.12
C ARG A 39 -20.79 -10.09 -29.15
N GLY A 40 -21.93 -9.46 -29.08
CA GLY A 40 -22.24 -8.45 -28.06
C GLY A 40 -22.41 -9.13 -26.71
N PHE A 41 -21.86 -8.51 -25.65
CA PHE A 41 -22.11 -8.93 -24.27
C PHE A 41 -23.58 -8.67 -23.91
N THR A 42 -24.22 -9.59 -23.24
CA THR A 42 -25.57 -9.38 -22.74
C THR A 42 -25.52 -8.57 -21.43
N LEU A 43 -26.55 -7.79 -21.16
CA LEU A 43 -26.63 -6.99 -19.94
C LEU A 43 -26.60 -7.88 -18.68
N ILE A 44 -27.21 -9.06 -18.77
CA ILE A 44 -27.25 -10.02 -17.64
C ILE A 44 -25.85 -10.62 -17.34
N GLU A 45 -25.07 -10.93 -18.38
CA GLU A 45 -23.71 -11.44 -18.20
C GLU A 45 -22.83 -10.42 -17.46
N LEU A 46 -22.96 -9.14 -17.80
CA LEU A 46 -22.23 -8.07 -17.09
C LEU A 46 -22.73 -7.95 -15.64
N LEU A 47 -24.04 -7.98 -15.43
CA LEU A 47 -24.65 -7.81 -14.10
C LEU A 47 -24.22 -8.92 -13.13
N VAL A 48 -24.21 -10.17 -13.58
CA VAL A 48 -23.79 -11.32 -12.75
C VAL A 48 -22.31 -11.20 -12.37
N VAL A 49 -21.44 -10.80 -13.30
CA VAL A 49 -20.00 -10.65 -13.04
C VAL A 49 -19.75 -9.55 -11.99
N VAL A 50 -20.37 -8.38 -12.12
CA VAL A 50 -20.16 -7.29 -11.14
C VAL A 50 -20.72 -7.65 -9.77
N LEU A 51 -21.81 -8.44 -9.70
CA LEU A 51 -22.37 -8.93 -8.46
C LEU A 51 -21.36 -9.87 -7.74
N ILE A 52 -20.79 -10.82 -8.46
CA ILE A 52 -19.79 -11.76 -7.89
C ILE A 52 -18.56 -11.00 -7.41
N ILE A 53 -18.01 -10.08 -8.24
CA ILE A 53 -16.85 -9.25 -7.85
C ILE A 53 -17.18 -8.42 -6.61
N GLY A 54 -18.37 -7.84 -6.53
CA GLY A 54 -18.82 -7.05 -5.38
C GLY A 54 -18.78 -7.85 -4.07
N ILE A 55 -19.30 -9.08 -4.08
CA ILE A 55 -19.30 -9.96 -2.89
C ILE A 55 -17.86 -10.34 -2.50
N LEU A 56 -17.03 -10.73 -3.46
CA LEU A 56 -15.64 -11.10 -3.19
C LEU A 56 -14.83 -9.92 -2.67
N ALA A 57 -15.00 -8.73 -3.25
CA ALA A 57 -14.31 -7.51 -2.81
C ALA A 57 -14.68 -7.11 -1.38
N ALA A 58 -15.95 -7.26 -0.98
CA ALA A 58 -16.39 -6.93 0.37
C ALA A 58 -15.64 -7.72 1.47
N VAL A 59 -15.24 -8.95 1.19
CA VAL A 59 -14.46 -9.78 2.13
C VAL A 59 -12.94 -9.55 1.98
N ALA A 60 -12.46 -9.37 0.76
CA ALA A 60 -11.03 -9.30 0.46
C ALA A 60 -10.40 -7.96 0.89
N LEU A 61 -11.10 -6.82 0.72
CA LEU A 61 -10.55 -5.49 1.00
C LEU A 61 -10.06 -5.31 2.45
N PRO A 62 -10.82 -5.66 3.51
CA PRO A 62 -10.35 -5.45 4.88
C PRO A 62 -9.15 -6.34 5.23
N GLN A 63 -9.05 -7.55 4.68
CA GLN A 63 -7.90 -8.43 4.88
C GLN A 63 -6.66 -7.92 4.14
N TYR A 64 -6.83 -7.39 2.93
CA TYR A 64 -5.76 -6.79 2.15
C TYR A 64 -5.14 -5.60 2.90
N GLN A 65 -5.96 -4.70 3.42
CA GLN A 65 -5.47 -3.55 4.20
C GLN A 65 -4.62 -3.97 5.40
N LEU A 66 -5.05 -4.98 6.15
CA LEU A 66 -4.26 -5.50 7.28
C LEU A 66 -2.93 -6.11 6.82
N SER A 67 -2.92 -6.80 5.68
CA SER A 67 -1.69 -7.41 5.13
C SER A 67 -0.69 -6.34 4.69
N VAL A 68 -1.14 -5.27 4.05
CA VAL A 68 -0.30 -4.13 3.66
C VAL A 68 0.31 -3.46 4.89
N GLU A 69 -0.49 -3.22 5.94
CA GLU A 69 0.03 -2.63 7.17
C GLU A 69 1.04 -3.52 7.89
N LYS A 70 0.83 -4.84 7.89
CA LYS A 70 1.83 -5.78 8.42
C LYS A 70 3.15 -5.72 7.65
N ALA A 71 3.09 -5.62 6.32
CA ALA A 71 4.29 -5.49 5.49
C ALA A 71 5.07 -4.21 5.82
N ARG A 72 4.38 -3.07 5.93
CA ARG A 72 4.98 -1.78 6.33
C ARG A 72 5.58 -1.84 7.74
N ALA A 73 4.87 -2.45 8.68
CA ALA A 73 5.39 -2.62 10.04
C ALA A 73 6.63 -3.51 10.08
N THR A 74 6.68 -4.56 9.26
CA THR A 74 7.86 -5.43 9.17
C THR A 74 9.07 -4.68 8.62
N GLU A 75 8.90 -3.90 7.56
CA GLU A 75 9.95 -3.03 7.03
C GLU A 75 10.46 -2.06 8.11
N ALA A 76 9.54 -1.39 8.80
CA ALA A 76 9.87 -0.47 9.88
C ALA A 76 10.64 -1.16 11.02
N LEU A 77 10.26 -2.38 11.39
CA LEU A 77 10.96 -3.16 12.42
C LEU A 77 12.38 -3.55 12.01
N ILE A 78 12.61 -3.91 10.74
CA ILE A 78 13.94 -4.22 10.22
C ILE A 78 14.83 -2.98 10.31
N ASN A 79 14.32 -1.84 9.86
CA ASN A 79 15.05 -0.58 9.92
C ASN A 79 15.33 -0.14 11.38
N LEU A 80 14.35 -0.34 12.29
CA LEU A 80 14.55 -0.04 13.71
C LEU A 80 15.66 -0.89 14.33
N ARG A 81 15.77 -2.16 13.94
CA ARG A 81 16.90 -3.01 14.38
C ARG A 81 18.22 -2.44 13.89
N ALA A 82 18.33 -2.11 12.62
CA ALA A 82 19.56 -1.53 12.06
C ALA A 82 19.97 -0.23 12.79
N VAL A 83 19.00 0.65 13.08
CA VAL A 83 19.25 1.86 13.86
C VAL A 83 19.74 1.53 15.27
N ASN A 84 19.09 0.58 15.95
CA ASN A 84 19.52 0.19 17.29
C ASN A 84 20.92 -0.45 17.29
N ASP A 85 21.22 -1.30 16.33
CA ASP A 85 22.54 -1.95 16.23
C ASP A 85 23.63 -0.88 15.99
N ALA A 86 23.36 0.15 15.19
CA ALA A 86 24.26 1.28 15.01
C ALA A 86 24.45 2.10 16.31
N LEU A 87 23.39 2.33 17.08
CA LEU A 87 23.46 3.00 18.38
C LEU A 87 24.28 2.20 19.40
N GLU A 88 24.15 0.89 19.44
CA GLU A 88 24.94 0.03 20.32
C GLU A 88 26.43 -0.01 19.91
N VAL A 89 26.73 -0.06 18.61
CA VAL A 89 28.11 0.05 18.10
C VAL A 89 28.73 1.39 18.51
N TYR A 90 28.00 2.48 18.40
CA TYR A 90 28.46 3.80 18.85
C TYR A 90 28.73 3.82 20.35
N TRP A 91 27.81 3.24 21.16
CA TRP A 91 27.99 3.13 22.60
C TRP A 91 29.22 2.30 22.99
N LEU A 92 29.44 1.17 22.32
CA LEU A 92 30.62 0.32 22.55
C LEU A 92 31.94 1.05 22.27
N ALA A 93 31.96 1.94 21.29
CA ALA A 93 33.14 2.71 20.92
C ALA A 93 33.39 3.92 21.84
N ASN A 94 32.34 4.58 22.31
CA ASN A 94 32.43 5.89 23.00
C ASN A 94 32.04 5.83 24.49
N GLY A 95 31.40 4.75 24.95
CA GLY A 95 30.88 4.61 26.32
C GLY A 95 29.64 5.43 26.63
N VAL A 96 29.12 6.14 25.64
CA VAL A 96 27.91 6.99 25.73
C VAL A 96 27.10 6.88 24.45
N TYR A 97 25.80 7.07 24.55
CA TYR A 97 24.95 7.16 23.34
C TYR A 97 25.11 8.52 22.65
N PRO A 98 24.95 8.58 21.32
CA PRO A 98 25.06 9.81 20.54
C PRO A 98 24.03 10.86 20.98
N GLU A 99 24.25 12.12 20.67
CA GLU A 99 23.25 13.17 20.92
C GLU A 99 22.21 13.25 19.80
N SER A 100 22.62 12.91 18.59
CA SER A 100 21.75 12.99 17.41
C SER A 100 22.00 11.84 16.42
N PHE A 101 21.13 11.71 15.44
CA PHE A 101 21.27 10.72 14.37
C PHE A 101 22.50 10.97 13.48
N GLU A 102 22.95 12.22 13.36
CA GLU A 102 24.09 12.61 12.52
C GLU A 102 25.42 12.05 13.01
N GLU A 103 25.49 11.61 14.27
CA GLU A 103 26.69 11.04 14.87
C GLU A 103 26.84 9.54 14.60
N ILE A 104 25.82 8.87 14.11
CA ILE A 104 25.85 7.46 13.78
C ILE A 104 26.02 7.26 12.27
N ASP A 105 26.72 6.21 11.90
CA ASP A 105 27.11 5.92 10.52
C ASP A 105 25.97 5.23 9.71
N ILE A 106 24.74 5.71 9.93
CA ILE A 106 23.55 5.20 9.25
C ILE A 106 22.63 6.36 8.87
N GLU A 107 22.16 6.36 7.64
CA GLU A 107 21.18 7.33 7.19
C GLU A 107 19.83 7.07 7.89
N LYS A 108 19.20 8.15 8.37
CA LYS A 108 17.89 8.06 9.01
C LYS A 108 16.84 7.55 8.03
N PRO A 109 16.25 6.36 8.25
CA PRO A 109 15.40 5.71 7.25
C PRO A 109 13.95 6.25 7.27
N ASP A 110 13.78 7.57 7.32
CA ASP A 110 12.47 8.22 7.25
C ASP A 110 11.86 8.04 5.85
N ASN A 111 10.55 7.79 5.81
CA ASN A 111 9.79 7.75 4.57
C ASN A 111 8.40 8.38 4.76
N THR A 112 7.57 8.38 3.71
CA THR A 112 6.21 8.95 3.73
C THR A 112 5.31 8.36 4.83
N HIS A 113 5.55 7.10 5.23
CA HIS A 113 4.71 6.36 6.17
C HIS A 113 5.32 6.14 7.54
N SER A 114 6.63 6.33 7.67
CA SER A 114 7.36 6.12 8.92
C SER A 114 8.30 7.27 9.23
N GLN A 115 8.32 7.70 10.47
CA GLN A 115 9.22 8.71 10.99
C GLN A 115 9.97 8.14 12.19
N TYR A 116 11.29 8.19 12.15
CA TYR A 116 12.17 7.71 13.22
C TYR A 116 12.42 8.82 14.24
N SER A 117 12.39 8.44 15.51
CA SER A 117 12.71 9.29 16.65
C SER A 117 13.69 8.57 17.56
N TYR A 118 14.54 9.31 18.20
CA TYR A 118 15.54 8.83 19.13
C TYR A 118 15.51 9.67 20.40
N ASN A 119 15.61 9.02 21.55
CA ASN A 119 15.77 9.66 22.84
C ASN A 119 17.00 9.07 23.51
N ARG A 120 18.01 9.90 23.72
CA ARG A 120 19.31 9.52 24.26
C ARG A 120 19.19 8.73 25.56
N GLY A 121 19.79 7.56 25.60
CA GLY A 121 19.83 6.70 26.77
C GLY A 121 18.51 6.05 27.16
N LEU A 122 17.47 6.18 26.36
CA LEU A 122 16.16 5.58 26.62
C LEU A 122 15.69 4.67 25.49
N PHE A 123 15.46 5.21 24.30
CA PHE A 123 14.90 4.43 23.21
C PHE A 123 15.20 4.98 21.80
N ALA A 124 15.12 4.11 20.82
CA ALA A 124 14.86 4.46 19.43
C ALA A 124 13.45 4.02 19.04
N GLY A 125 12.73 4.81 18.29
CA GLY A 125 11.32 4.53 17.96
C GLY A 125 10.95 4.92 16.55
N ILE A 126 9.89 4.30 16.07
CA ILE A 126 9.26 4.57 14.78
C ILE A 126 7.82 4.98 15.02
N THR A 127 7.44 6.13 14.52
CA THR A 127 6.05 6.57 14.45
C THR A 127 5.51 6.30 13.06
N MET A 128 4.54 5.40 12.95
CA MET A 128 3.83 5.14 11.69
C MET A 128 2.74 6.17 11.49
N ARG A 129 2.73 6.79 10.33
CA ARG A 129 1.79 7.87 9.97
C ARG A 129 0.91 7.46 8.79
N SER A 130 -0.25 8.07 8.70
CA SER A 130 -1.12 8.03 7.54
C SER A 130 -1.39 9.47 7.09
N ASP A 131 -1.36 9.71 5.79
CA ASP A 131 -1.62 11.05 5.21
C ASP A 131 -3.00 11.61 5.58
N LYS A 132 -3.95 10.71 5.89
CA LYS A 132 -5.34 11.07 6.21
C LYS A 132 -5.67 11.09 7.70
N GLU A 133 -4.97 10.29 8.51
CA GLU A 133 -5.36 10.02 9.90
C GLU A 133 -4.28 10.45 10.91
N GLY A 134 -3.17 11.01 10.45
CA GLY A 134 -2.05 11.38 11.32
C GLY A 134 -1.30 10.16 11.88
N VAL A 135 -0.94 10.18 13.17
CA VAL A 135 -0.22 9.08 13.82
C VAL A 135 -1.14 7.87 14.00
N ARG A 136 -0.73 6.72 13.46
CA ARG A 136 -1.50 5.46 13.55
C ARG A 136 -1.05 4.60 14.73
N TYR A 137 0.24 4.43 14.90
CA TYR A 137 0.85 3.71 16.02
C TYR A 137 2.34 4.03 16.10
N THR A 138 2.94 3.79 17.25
CA THR A 138 4.37 3.96 17.47
C THR A 138 4.96 2.64 17.95
N ILE A 139 6.09 2.24 17.37
CA ILE A 139 6.89 1.12 17.83
C ILE A 139 8.19 1.68 18.39
N VAL A 140 8.50 1.31 19.62
CA VAL A 140 9.69 1.78 20.31
C VAL A 140 10.51 0.57 20.75
N ARG A 141 11.81 0.61 20.55
CA ARG A 141 12.76 -0.32 21.14
C ARG A 141 13.60 0.40 22.19
N MET A 142 13.72 -0.19 23.37
CA MET A 142 14.52 0.32 24.46
C MET A 142 15.99 0.00 24.21
N LEU A 143 16.88 0.91 24.58
CA LEU A 143 18.31 0.73 24.46
C LEU A 143 18.83 -0.17 25.57
N GLU A 144 19.78 -1.05 25.27
CA GLU A 144 20.29 -2.07 26.19
C GLU A 144 21.02 -1.46 27.39
N HIS A 145 21.77 -0.39 27.18
CA HIS A 145 22.50 0.34 28.21
C HIS A 145 21.77 1.59 28.71
N GLY A 146 20.46 1.66 28.40
CA GLY A 146 19.60 2.75 28.86
C GLY A 146 19.01 2.53 30.25
N THR A 147 18.08 3.40 30.63
CA THR A 147 17.43 3.35 31.95
C THR A 147 16.30 2.32 32.04
N TRP A 148 16.04 1.57 30.97
CA TRP A 148 14.96 0.57 30.95
C TRP A 148 15.40 -0.72 31.68
N PRO A 149 14.54 -1.30 32.56
CA PRO A 149 14.90 -2.53 33.27
C PRO A 149 15.11 -3.72 32.32
N SER A 150 16.23 -4.38 32.40
CA SER A 150 16.59 -5.56 31.59
C SER A 150 15.64 -6.75 31.78
N SER A 151 14.85 -6.78 32.86
CA SER A 151 13.82 -7.80 33.12
C SER A 151 12.52 -7.58 32.35
N GLN A 152 12.34 -6.43 31.71
CA GLN A 152 11.15 -6.09 30.95
C GLN A 152 11.35 -6.39 29.46
N PRO A 153 10.28 -6.66 28.70
CA PRO A 153 10.36 -6.73 27.24
C PRO A 153 10.98 -5.47 26.64
N ASN A 154 11.82 -5.63 25.63
CA ASN A 154 12.64 -4.55 25.08
C ASN A 154 11.94 -3.71 24.00
N ALA A 155 10.69 -4.00 23.68
CA ALA A 155 9.95 -3.25 22.68
C ALA A 155 8.50 -2.98 23.11
N VAL A 156 7.96 -1.87 22.65
CA VAL A 156 6.60 -1.41 22.94
C VAL A 156 5.92 -1.04 21.62
N CYS A 157 4.69 -1.53 21.42
CA CYS A 157 3.79 -1.00 20.39
C CYS A 157 2.71 -0.18 21.09
N SER A 158 2.64 1.12 20.83
CA SER A 158 1.65 2.03 21.43
C SER A 158 0.75 2.66 20.40
N LEU A 159 -0.48 2.97 20.81
CA LEU A 159 -1.49 3.66 20.01
C LEU A 159 -1.64 5.09 20.50
N PRO A 160 -1.92 6.06 19.61
CA PRO A 160 -2.24 7.42 20.01
C PRO A 160 -3.57 7.45 20.78
N ASP A 161 -3.73 8.44 21.66
CA ASP A 161 -4.92 8.61 22.50
C ASP A 161 -6.21 8.80 21.70
N SER A 162 -6.11 9.22 20.44
CA SER A 162 -7.25 9.37 19.52
C SER A 162 -7.83 8.04 19.01
N VAL A 163 -7.19 6.90 19.29
CA VAL A 163 -7.62 5.59 18.82
C VAL A 163 -8.41 4.87 19.93
N ASP A 164 -9.68 5.18 20.05
CA ASP A 164 -10.54 4.59 21.09
C ASP A 164 -11.02 3.17 20.81
N SER A 165 -10.96 2.68 19.58
CA SER A 165 -11.50 1.36 19.26
C SER A 165 -10.42 0.28 19.25
N VAL A 166 -10.58 -0.69 20.15
CA VAL A 166 -9.78 -1.93 20.19
C VAL A 166 -9.87 -2.76 18.91
N SER A 167 -10.86 -2.47 18.07
CA SER A 167 -11.09 -3.12 16.77
C SER A 167 -10.44 -2.40 15.60
N SER A 168 -9.82 -1.23 15.79
CA SER A 168 -9.13 -0.47 14.75
C SER A 168 -7.99 -1.27 14.12
N LEU A 169 -7.62 -0.94 12.89
CA LEU A 169 -6.51 -1.58 12.17
C LEU A 169 -5.18 -1.48 12.94
N PRO A 170 -4.78 -0.31 13.47
CA PRO A 170 -3.58 -0.18 14.30
C PRO A 170 -3.60 -1.05 15.56
N ALA A 171 -4.75 -1.14 16.24
CA ALA A 171 -4.89 -1.98 17.43
C ALA A 171 -4.74 -3.47 17.10
N LYS A 172 -5.31 -3.93 15.99
CA LYS A 172 -5.12 -5.31 15.51
C LYS A 172 -3.67 -5.61 15.18
N LEU A 173 -2.95 -4.64 14.61
CA LEU A 173 -1.53 -4.78 14.31
C LEU A 173 -0.69 -4.92 15.60
N CYS A 174 -0.84 -4.01 16.58
CA CYS A 174 -0.14 -4.09 17.85
C CYS A 174 -0.42 -5.42 18.57
N LYS A 175 -1.68 -5.87 18.63
CA LYS A 175 -2.03 -7.17 19.21
C LYS A 175 -1.31 -8.33 18.51
N ASN A 176 -1.21 -8.29 17.19
CA ASN A 176 -0.49 -9.31 16.44
C ASN A 176 1.01 -9.30 16.71
N LEU A 177 1.63 -8.13 16.82
CA LEU A 177 3.05 -7.97 17.15
C LEU A 177 3.36 -8.51 18.56
N CYS A 178 2.53 -8.17 19.52
CA CYS A 178 2.69 -8.59 20.91
C CYS A 178 2.15 -9.99 21.21
N LYS A 179 1.50 -10.65 20.26
CA LYS A 179 0.84 -11.96 20.44
C LYS A 179 -0.16 -11.94 21.62
N THR A 180 -0.86 -10.83 21.81
CA THR A 180 -1.83 -10.64 22.92
C THR A 180 -3.24 -10.36 22.39
N SER A 181 -4.24 -10.72 23.17
CA SER A 181 -5.64 -10.40 22.86
C SER A 181 -6.08 -9.05 23.41
N SER A 182 -5.35 -8.48 24.37
CA SER A 182 -5.69 -7.22 25.05
C SER A 182 -4.53 -6.22 24.96
N LEU A 183 -4.88 -4.94 24.94
CA LEU A 183 -3.95 -3.82 25.08
C LEU A 183 -4.11 -3.24 26.48
N TYR A 184 -3.00 -2.83 27.07
CA TYR A 184 -2.97 -2.20 28.40
C TYR A 184 -2.28 -0.84 28.31
N VAL A 185 -2.35 -0.05 29.36
CA VAL A 185 -1.66 1.24 29.44
C VAL A 185 -0.16 0.99 29.57
N VAL A 186 0.63 1.48 28.63
CA VAL A 186 2.09 1.26 28.58
C VAL A 186 2.88 2.45 29.09
N TRP A 187 2.29 3.66 29.02
CA TRP A 187 2.92 4.89 29.49
C TRP A 187 2.03 5.60 30.51
N GLY A 188 2.64 6.39 31.38
CA GLY A 188 1.91 7.20 32.38
C GLY A 188 0.94 8.23 31.78
N SER A 189 1.01 8.48 30.47
CA SER A 189 0.10 9.33 29.69
C SER A 189 -1.25 8.67 29.35
N GLY A 190 -1.47 7.40 29.72
CA GLY A 190 -2.71 6.69 29.41
C GLY A 190 -2.73 6.00 28.04
N GLN A 191 -1.65 6.05 27.28
CA GLN A 191 -1.56 5.42 25.96
C GLN A 191 -1.73 3.91 26.04
N LYS A 192 -2.62 3.39 25.19
CA LYS A 192 -2.88 1.94 25.07
C LYS A 192 -1.81 1.30 24.19
N GLY A 193 -1.32 0.15 24.60
CA GLY A 193 -0.30 -0.56 23.83
C GLY A 193 0.01 -1.92 24.41
N CYS A 194 1.12 -2.49 23.99
CA CYS A 194 1.62 -3.76 24.51
C CYS A 194 3.15 -3.84 24.42
N LEU A 195 3.71 -4.65 25.30
CA LEU A 195 5.14 -4.96 25.36
C LEU A 195 5.43 -6.26 24.60
N PHE A 196 6.58 -6.35 23.92
CA PHE A 196 7.04 -7.56 23.25
C PHE A 196 8.57 -7.58 23.17
N ASN A 197 9.15 -8.74 22.87
CA ASN A 197 10.57 -8.87 22.61
C ASN A 197 10.85 -8.80 21.10
N MET A 198 11.86 -8.06 20.76
CA MET A 198 12.31 -7.83 19.39
C MET A 198 13.62 -8.57 19.10
#